data_01bd00f241777480997b3b73b2ec81e5
#
_entry.id   01bd00f241777480997b3b73b2ec81e5
#
_cell.length_a   1.000
_cell.length_b   1.000
_cell.length_c   1.000
_cell.angle_alpha   90.00
_cell.angle_beta   90.00
_cell.angle_gamma   90.00
#
_symmetry.space_group_name_H-M   'P 1'
#
loop_
_entity.id
_entity.type
_entity.pdbx_description
1 polymer ?
#
loop_
_entity_poly.entity_id
_entity_poly.type
_entity_poly.pdbx_seq_one_letter_code
_entity_poly.pdbx_strand_id
1 'polypeptide(L)'
;MAHPIDLHVGARLRQRRCLLGMTQQRLADAVGIKFQQIQKYESGANRVSASRLWTLSEALQVPVSFFFEGLSQHEREEIVQQHGFAEDDETFIAPEVFTSKETIDLIRAYYNMSEGPRRRLLDLAKTLGSAA
;
A
#
# COMPACT_ATOMS: atom_id res chain seq x y z
N MET A 1 10.22 8.82 -17.99
CA MET A 1 8.81 8.46 -18.16
C MET A 1 8.17 8.26 -16.78
N ALA A 2 6.99 8.82 -16.57
CA ALA A 2 6.32 8.73 -15.27
C ALA A 2 5.88 7.29 -15.00
N HIS A 3 6.04 6.87 -13.74
CA HIS A 3 5.61 5.54 -13.32
C HIS A 3 4.08 5.45 -13.33
N PRO A 4 3.48 4.33 -13.75
CA PRO A 4 2.02 4.18 -13.79
C PRO A 4 1.33 4.48 -12.45
N ILE A 5 1.92 4.09 -11.34
CA ILE A 5 1.37 4.40 -10.01
C ILE A 5 1.41 5.89 -9.74
N ASP A 6 2.49 6.58 -10.12
CA ASP A 6 2.60 8.02 -9.91
C ASP A 6 1.53 8.77 -10.71
N LEU A 7 1.26 8.32 -11.94
CA LEU A 7 0.19 8.87 -12.77
C LEU A 7 -1.18 8.66 -12.12
N HIS A 8 -1.42 7.46 -11.61
CA HIS A 8 -2.69 7.11 -10.98
C HIS A 8 -2.91 7.93 -9.70
N VAL A 9 -1.90 8.00 -8.84
CA VAL A 9 -1.95 8.78 -7.60
C VAL A 9 -2.22 10.25 -7.91
N GLY A 10 -1.53 10.80 -8.92
CA GLY A 10 -1.73 12.18 -9.35
C GLY A 10 -3.15 12.44 -9.84
N ALA A 11 -3.71 11.51 -10.60
CA ALA A 11 -5.09 11.62 -11.10
C ALA A 11 -6.10 11.57 -9.96
N ARG A 12 -5.89 10.71 -8.98
CA ARG A 12 -6.77 10.60 -7.80
C ARG A 12 -6.68 11.86 -6.94
N LEU A 13 -5.47 12.40 -6.78
CA LEU A 13 -5.24 13.65 -6.06
C LEU A 13 -6.04 14.79 -6.70
N ARG A 14 -5.93 14.94 -8.01
CA ARG A 14 -6.67 15.95 -8.75
C ARG A 14 -8.18 15.77 -8.65
N GLN A 15 -8.64 14.53 -8.79
CA GLN A 15 -10.06 14.20 -8.70
C GLN A 15 -10.66 14.65 -7.38
N ARG A 16 -10.01 14.30 -6.27
CA ARG A 16 -10.49 14.65 -4.94
C ARG A 16 -10.44 16.14 -4.70
N ARG A 17 -9.35 16.79 -5.12
CA ARG A 17 -9.21 18.25 -5.01
C ARG A 17 -10.34 18.97 -5.73
N CYS A 18 -10.61 18.56 -6.96
CA CYS A 18 -11.69 19.18 -7.76
C CYS A 18 -13.06 18.92 -7.13
N LEU A 19 -13.29 17.71 -6.62
CA LEU A 19 -14.55 17.36 -5.97
C LEU A 19 -14.82 18.24 -4.75
N LEU A 20 -13.76 18.61 -4.00
CA LEU A 20 -13.88 19.49 -2.85
C LEU A 20 -13.93 20.98 -3.24
N GLY A 21 -13.82 21.30 -4.53
CA GLY A 21 -13.82 22.68 -5.00
C GLY A 21 -12.54 23.45 -4.66
N MET A 22 -11.44 22.76 -4.41
CA MET A 22 -10.17 23.40 -4.07
C MET A 22 -9.35 23.71 -5.31
N THR A 23 -8.71 24.88 -5.33
CA THR A 23 -7.68 25.19 -6.32
C THR A 23 -6.37 24.50 -5.94
N GLN A 24 -5.46 24.38 -6.90
CA GLN A 24 -4.11 23.87 -6.62
C GLN A 24 -3.40 24.72 -5.56
N GLN A 25 -3.57 26.03 -5.64
CA GLN A 25 -2.99 26.96 -4.67
C GLN A 25 -3.53 26.70 -3.26
N ARG A 26 -4.84 26.51 -3.15
CA ARG A 26 -5.47 26.27 -1.85
C ARG A 26 -4.97 24.97 -1.22
N LEU A 27 -4.86 23.91 -2.00
CA LEU A 27 -4.32 22.65 -1.51
C LEU A 27 -2.84 22.82 -1.12
N ALA A 28 -2.07 23.51 -1.94
CA ALA A 28 -0.65 23.76 -1.65
C ALA A 28 -0.50 24.53 -0.33
N ASP A 29 -1.31 25.55 -0.11
CA ASP A 29 -1.29 26.30 1.15
C ASP A 29 -1.64 25.44 2.35
N ALA A 30 -2.62 24.54 2.18
CA ALA A 30 -3.05 23.64 3.26
C ALA A 30 -1.95 22.68 3.70
N VAL A 31 -1.07 22.26 2.78
CA VAL A 31 0.01 21.33 3.09
C VAL A 31 1.39 21.98 3.17
N GLY A 32 1.46 23.31 2.99
CA GLY A 32 2.69 24.07 3.18
C GLY A 32 3.71 23.91 2.07
N ILE A 33 3.27 23.78 0.82
CA ILE A 33 4.16 23.67 -0.35
C ILE A 33 3.72 24.64 -1.44
N LYS A 34 4.53 24.75 -2.49
CA LYS A 34 4.21 25.60 -3.63
C LYS A 34 3.21 24.91 -4.56
N PHE A 35 2.34 25.70 -5.21
CA PHE A 35 1.33 25.11 -6.09
C PHE A 35 1.95 24.41 -7.31
N GLN A 36 3.14 24.81 -7.76
CA GLN A 36 3.86 24.13 -8.82
C GLN A 36 4.17 22.67 -8.44
N GLN A 37 4.39 22.41 -7.16
CA GLN A 37 4.62 21.05 -6.69
C GLN A 37 3.34 20.22 -6.77
N ILE A 38 2.20 20.83 -6.44
CA ILE A 38 0.89 20.15 -6.63
C ILE A 38 0.68 19.81 -8.10
N GLN A 39 1.00 20.73 -9.02
CA GLN A 39 0.90 20.48 -10.46
C GLN A 39 1.74 19.27 -10.87
N LYS A 40 2.96 19.17 -10.37
CA LYS A 40 3.86 18.05 -10.68
C LYS A 40 3.35 16.73 -10.12
N TYR A 41 2.75 16.74 -8.93
CA TYR A 41 2.13 15.55 -8.37
C TYR A 41 0.92 15.11 -9.21
N GLU A 42 0.05 16.04 -9.58
CA GLU A 42 -1.17 15.72 -10.33
C GLU A 42 -0.88 15.20 -11.74
N SER A 43 0.22 15.66 -12.34
CA SER A 43 0.64 15.19 -13.66
C SER A 43 1.44 13.88 -13.62
N GLY A 44 1.86 13.46 -12.44
CA GLY A 44 2.74 12.29 -12.30
C GLY A 44 4.20 12.58 -12.61
N ALA A 45 4.56 13.86 -12.85
CA ALA A 45 5.93 14.24 -13.14
C ALA A 45 6.85 14.01 -11.94
N ASN A 46 6.33 14.19 -10.72
CA ASN A 46 7.06 13.93 -9.50
C ASN A 46 6.32 12.90 -8.66
N ARG A 47 7.10 12.02 -8.04
CA ARG A 47 6.59 11.03 -7.11
C ARG A 47 6.25 11.69 -5.77
N VAL A 48 5.13 11.28 -5.18
CA VAL A 48 4.72 11.76 -3.86
C VAL A 48 5.38 10.88 -2.80
N SER A 49 6.12 11.49 -1.88
CA SER A 49 6.71 10.73 -0.77
C SER A 49 5.62 10.23 0.17
N ALA A 50 5.93 9.21 0.98
CA ALA A 50 4.96 8.67 1.93
C ALA A 50 4.48 9.72 2.92
N SER A 51 5.39 10.55 3.44
CA SER A 51 5.03 11.62 4.38
C SER A 51 4.15 12.68 3.73
N ARG A 52 4.44 13.02 2.49
CA ARG A 52 3.62 13.99 1.74
C ARG A 52 2.24 13.41 1.42
N LEU A 53 2.21 12.13 1.08
CA LEU A 53 0.94 11.43 0.82
C LEU A 53 0.03 11.47 2.05
N TRP A 54 0.62 11.25 3.22
CA TRP A 54 -0.11 11.36 4.49
C TRP A 54 -0.69 12.77 4.68
N THR A 55 0.13 13.81 4.51
CA THR A 55 -0.29 15.20 4.67
C THR A 55 -1.41 15.56 3.71
N LEU A 56 -1.29 15.11 2.45
CA LEU A 56 -2.32 15.32 1.44
C LEU A 56 -3.63 14.61 1.81
N SER A 57 -3.54 13.38 2.34
CA SER A 57 -4.72 12.63 2.77
C SER A 57 -5.49 13.37 3.86
N GLU A 58 -4.77 13.95 4.82
CA GLU A 58 -5.37 14.75 5.88
C GLU A 58 -6.07 16.00 5.32
N ALA A 59 -5.39 16.73 4.44
CA ALA A 59 -5.94 17.94 3.83
C ALA A 59 -7.18 17.66 2.98
N LEU A 60 -7.22 16.52 2.31
CA LEU A 60 -8.31 16.11 1.42
C LEU A 60 -9.38 15.28 2.13
N GLN A 61 -9.17 14.97 3.40
CA GLN A 61 -10.12 14.19 4.22
C GLN A 61 -10.44 12.82 3.62
N VAL A 62 -9.40 12.13 3.18
CA VAL A 62 -9.49 10.75 2.66
C VAL A 62 -8.41 9.91 3.30
N PRO A 63 -8.61 8.57 3.40
CA PRO A 63 -7.52 7.69 3.83
C PRO A 63 -6.45 7.62 2.73
N VAL A 64 -5.22 7.28 3.10
CA VAL A 64 -4.11 7.14 2.14
C VAL A 64 -4.47 6.12 1.05
N SER A 65 -5.22 5.07 1.40
CA SER A 65 -5.66 4.06 0.44
C SER A 65 -6.47 4.63 -0.73
N PHE A 66 -7.11 5.77 -0.54
CA PHE A 66 -7.88 6.44 -1.59
C PHE A 66 -7.04 6.66 -2.85
N PHE A 67 -5.77 7.03 -2.69
CA PHE A 67 -4.90 7.35 -3.83
C PHE A 67 -4.56 6.13 -4.68
N PHE A 68 -4.76 4.93 -4.15
CA PHE A 68 -4.44 3.67 -4.84
C PHE A 68 -5.68 2.93 -5.30
N GLU A 69 -6.87 3.40 -4.95
CA GLU A 69 -8.12 2.79 -5.40
C GLU A 69 -8.27 2.95 -6.90
N GLY A 70 -8.82 1.93 -7.54
CA GLY A 70 -9.07 1.97 -8.97
C GLY A 70 -7.91 1.50 -9.83
N LEU A 71 -6.79 1.05 -9.24
CA LEU A 71 -5.73 0.41 -10.00
C LEU A 71 -6.27 -0.88 -10.64
N SER A 72 -6.11 -1.02 -11.95
CA SER A 72 -6.58 -2.21 -12.65
C SER A 72 -5.72 -3.43 -12.31
N GLN A 73 -6.29 -4.61 -12.48
CA GLN A 73 -5.55 -5.85 -12.28
C GLN A 73 -4.34 -5.92 -13.21
N HIS A 74 -4.51 -5.48 -14.44
CA HIS A 74 -3.42 -5.45 -15.42
C HIS A 74 -2.25 -4.57 -14.96
N GLU A 75 -2.56 -3.38 -14.46
CA GLU A 75 -1.54 -2.47 -13.92
C GLU A 75 -0.80 -3.08 -12.75
N ARG A 76 -1.52 -3.76 -11.87
CA ARG A 76 -0.92 -4.45 -10.71
C ARG A 76 0.02 -5.55 -11.15
N GLU A 77 -0.40 -6.37 -12.09
CA GLU A 77 0.41 -7.46 -12.64
C GLU A 77 1.65 -6.93 -13.33
N GLU A 78 1.50 -5.87 -14.12
CA GLU A 78 2.61 -5.24 -14.83
C GLU A 78 3.66 -4.72 -13.85
N ILE A 79 3.22 -4.06 -12.77
CA ILE A 79 4.12 -3.53 -11.75
C ILE A 79 4.88 -4.67 -11.05
N VAL A 80 4.19 -5.74 -10.68
CA VAL A 80 4.80 -6.91 -10.05
C VAL A 80 5.84 -7.52 -10.99
N GLN A 81 5.54 -7.67 -12.26
CA GLN A 81 6.48 -8.21 -13.24
C GLN A 81 7.72 -7.33 -13.40
N GLN A 82 7.53 -6.01 -13.51
CA GLN A 82 8.63 -5.07 -13.69
C GLN A 82 9.57 -5.03 -12.49
N HIS A 83 9.05 -5.21 -11.30
CA HIS A 83 9.83 -5.11 -10.07
C HIS A 83 10.25 -6.47 -9.52
N GLY A 84 9.88 -7.55 -10.19
CA GLY A 84 10.36 -8.88 -9.85
C GLY A 84 9.92 -9.40 -8.49
N PHE A 85 8.74 -8.99 -8.02
CA PHE A 85 8.24 -9.49 -6.74
C PHE A 85 7.85 -10.96 -6.86
N ALA A 86 8.55 -11.80 -6.14
CA ALA A 86 8.15 -13.15 -5.77
C ALA A 86 7.96 -14.17 -6.90
N GLU A 87 8.44 -13.92 -8.10
CA GLU A 87 8.27 -14.87 -9.21
C GLU A 87 8.89 -16.23 -8.92
N ASP A 88 10.02 -16.26 -8.24
CA ASP A 88 10.76 -17.48 -7.95
C ASP A 88 10.87 -17.76 -6.46
N ASP A 89 10.12 -17.08 -5.65
CA ASP A 89 10.27 -17.18 -4.21
C ASP A 89 9.29 -18.21 -3.65
N GLU A 90 9.80 -19.40 -3.32
CA GLU A 90 9.02 -20.45 -2.68
C GLU A 90 8.50 -20.01 -1.31
N THR A 91 9.06 -18.96 -0.74
CA THR A 91 8.65 -18.43 0.56
C THR A 91 7.60 -17.34 0.45
N PHE A 92 7.23 -16.97 -0.77
CA PHE A 92 6.23 -15.91 -0.96
C PHE A 92 4.88 -16.35 -0.41
N ILE A 93 4.32 -15.49 0.43
CA ILE A 93 2.98 -15.71 1.01
C ILE A 93 2.08 -14.60 0.46
N ALA A 94 0.98 -15.00 -0.18
CA ALA A 94 0.02 -14.06 -0.74
C ALA A 94 -0.54 -13.15 0.38
N PRO A 95 -0.70 -11.84 0.11
CA PRO A 95 -1.23 -10.92 1.13
C PRO A 95 -2.57 -11.34 1.74
N GLU A 96 -3.40 -12.02 0.98
CA GLU A 96 -4.70 -12.50 1.44
C GLU A 96 -4.59 -13.49 2.61
N VAL A 97 -3.48 -14.23 2.68
CA VAL A 97 -3.23 -15.18 3.77
C VAL A 97 -3.17 -14.46 5.11
N PHE A 98 -2.60 -13.24 5.14
CA PHE A 98 -2.45 -12.48 6.37
C PHE A 98 -3.77 -11.87 6.86
N THR A 99 -4.80 -11.85 6.04
CA THR A 99 -6.11 -11.30 6.39
C THR A 99 -7.16 -12.37 6.67
N SER A 100 -6.83 -13.66 6.44
CA SER A 100 -7.78 -14.72 6.71
C SER A 100 -8.00 -14.88 8.21
N LYS A 101 -9.23 -15.22 8.60
CA LYS A 101 -9.58 -15.42 10.00
C LYS A 101 -8.73 -16.54 10.63
N GLU A 102 -8.53 -17.61 9.90
CA GLU A 102 -7.73 -18.75 10.36
C GLU A 102 -6.30 -18.33 10.70
N THR A 103 -5.66 -17.54 9.82
CA THR A 103 -4.30 -17.06 10.05
C THR A 103 -4.24 -16.15 11.28
N ILE A 104 -5.20 -15.24 11.40
CA ILE A 104 -5.25 -14.31 12.54
C ILE A 104 -5.45 -15.08 13.85
N ASP A 105 -6.35 -16.05 13.86
CA ASP A 105 -6.60 -16.88 15.03
C ASP A 105 -5.34 -17.67 15.43
N LEU A 106 -4.64 -18.22 14.45
CA LEU A 106 -3.40 -18.95 14.68
C LEU A 106 -2.32 -18.05 15.28
N ILE A 107 -2.15 -16.85 14.73
CA ILE A 107 -1.17 -15.88 15.24
C ILE A 107 -1.49 -15.48 16.67
N ARG A 108 -2.75 -15.20 16.98
CA ARG A 108 -3.16 -14.83 18.34
C ARG A 108 -2.91 -15.98 19.32
N ALA A 109 -3.27 -17.19 18.93
CA ALA A 109 -3.04 -18.36 19.76
C ALA A 109 -1.55 -18.57 20.04
N TYR A 110 -0.73 -18.41 19.00
CA TYR A 110 0.72 -18.56 19.09
C TYR A 110 1.33 -17.58 20.08
N TYR A 111 0.95 -16.30 20.01
CA TYR A 111 1.52 -15.28 20.90
C TYR A 111 0.92 -15.28 22.30
N ASN A 112 -0.18 -16.00 22.53
CA ASN A 112 -0.70 -16.21 23.86
C ASN A 112 -0.01 -17.36 24.60
N MET A 113 0.82 -18.13 23.92
CA MET A 113 1.59 -19.21 24.53
C MET A 113 2.89 -18.69 25.12
N SER A 114 3.38 -19.36 26.17
CA SER A 114 4.72 -19.13 26.68
C SER A 114 5.76 -19.66 25.69
N GLU A 115 7.01 -19.28 25.89
CA GLU A 115 8.10 -19.56 24.94
C GLU A 115 8.27 -21.07 24.65
N GLY A 116 8.22 -21.92 25.65
CA GLY A 116 8.41 -23.37 25.47
C GLY A 116 7.37 -23.98 24.55
N PRO A 117 6.07 -23.83 24.84
CA PRO A 117 5.01 -24.32 23.95
C PRO A 117 5.06 -23.74 22.55
N ARG A 118 5.42 -22.45 22.40
CA ARG A 118 5.54 -21.84 21.08
C ARG A 118 6.59 -22.52 20.23
N ARG A 119 7.76 -22.83 20.81
CA ARG A 119 8.83 -23.54 20.09
C ARG A 119 8.38 -24.92 19.64
N ARG A 120 7.70 -25.66 20.52
CA ARG A 120 7.20 -26.99 20.19
C ARG A 120 6.18 -26.93 19.06
N LEU A 121 5.28 -25.95 19.11
CA LEU A 121 4.29 -25.77 18.06
C LEU A 121 4.95 -25.43 16.73
N LEU A 122 5.94 -24.55 16.73
CA LEU A 122 6.66 -24.17 15.52
C LEU A 122 7.40 -25.38 14.92
N ASP A 123 8.07 -26.16 15.76
CA ASP A 123 8.78 -27.37 15.32
C ASP A 123 7.81 -28.38 14.73
N LEU A 124 6.67 -28.59 15.39
CA LEU A 124 5.62 -29.49 14.89
C LEU A 124 5.08 -29.01 13.54
N ALA A 125 4.80 -27.72 13.41
CA ALA A 125 4.29 -27.15 12.17
C ALA A 125 5.29 -27.35 11.01
N LYS A 126 6.57 -27.14 11.27
CA LYS A 126 7.63 -27.39 10.28
C LYS A 126 7.70 -28.83 9.87
N THR A 127 7.61 -29.75 10.85
CA THR A 127 7.64 -31.18 10.61
C THR A 127 6.44 -31.62 9.77
N LEU A 128 5.25 -31.16 10.09
CA LEU A 128 4.03 -31.47 9.33
C LEU A 128 4.10 -30.93 7.91
N GLY A 129 4.65 -29.75 7.73
CA GLY A 129 4.81 -29.16 6.41
C GLY A 129 5.80 -29.93 5.54
N SER A 130 6.89 -30.41 6.11
CA SER A 130 7.89 -31.18 5.36
C SER A 130 7.48 -32.63 5.13
N ALA A 131 6.53 -33.15 5.91
CA ALA A 131 6.03 -34.51 5.75
C ALA A 131 5.01 -34.65 4.60
N ALA A 132 4.50 -33.55 4.13
CA ALA A 132 3.59 -33.54 2.99
C ALA A 132 4.37 -33.58 1.67
#